data_32367aa19261423ae0cd1463b1ff5fc8
#
_entry.id   32367aa19261423ae0cd1463b1ff5fc8
#
_cell.length_a   1.000
_cell.length_b   1.000
_cell.length_c   1.000
_cell.angle_alpha   90.00
_cell.angle_beta   90.00
_cell.angle_gamma   90.00
#
_symmetry.space_group_name_H-M   'P 1'
#
loop_
_entity.id
_entity.type
_entity.pdbx_description
1 polymer ?
#
loop_
_entity_poly.entity_id
_entity_poly.type
_entity_poly.pdbx_seq_one_letter_code
_entity_poly.pdbx_strand_id
1 'polypeptide(L)'
;MKGEKQVFGTYEWAVSNANFINGCFHNCKYCYSKEMAIRFKRKTALNWDIEVVNTIQLNKRFKKADGPIMFPSSHDITPVNLPSTIIFLNNLLIAGNDVLVVTKPHFEVVEKICTTFSNYKNKILFRFTIGSIDSKVLKFWEPNAPDYEERKKCLVYAFNNGFSTSISCEPMLDDKADKIVLDLQDYVTDSIWIGKANFLIRRLKMNGLTDTTTIKKANDLIAMQSDAKIKLLFQNLSSNSKVKWKESVKKVVQLEISTVKGLDV
;
A
#
# COMPACT_ATOMS: atom_id res chain seq x y z
N MET A 1 -2.48 -33.68 -10.88
CA MET A 1 -2.19 -32.86 -9.68
C MET A 1 -2.73 -31.47 -9.96
N LYS A 2 -3.66 -30.91 -9.13
CA LYS A 2 -4.04 -29.51 -9.24
C LYS A 2 -2.83 -28.70 -8.79
N GLY A 3 -2.19 -27.95 -9.71
CA GLY A 3 -1.08 -27.09 -9.38
C GLY A 3 -1.48 -26.15 -8.23
N GLU A 4 -0.57 -25.93 -7.28
CA GLU A 4 -0.78 -24.99 -6.18
C GLU A 4 -1.10 -23.62 -6.72
N LYS A 5 -2.13 -22.97 -6.15
CA LYS A 5 -2.62 -21.69 -6.64
C LYS A 5 -1.69 -20.57 -6.19
N GLN A 6 -1.07 -19.87 -7.13
CA GLN A 6 -0.22 -18.70 -6.85
C GLN A 6 -0.97 -17.63 -6.08
N VAL A 7 -0.25 -16.93 -5.20
CA VAL A 7 -0.74 -15.84 -4.35
C VAL A 7 -0.44 -14.49 -5.00
N PHE A 8 -1.41 -13.58 -4.96
CA PHE A 8 -1.32 -12.26 -5.59
C PHE A 8 -1.84 -11.14 -4.69
N GLY A 9 -1.42 -9.93 -4.99
CA GLY A 9 -1.93 -8.70 -4.37
C GLY A 9 -1.57 -8.62 -2.88
N THR A 10 -2.55 -8.35 -2.02
CA THR A 10 -2.33 -8.19 -0.57
C THR A 10 -1.92 -9.49 0.10
N TYR A 11 -2.28 -10.63 -0.47
CA TYR A 11 -1.93 -11.94 0.08
C TYR A 11 -0.45 -12.32 -0.11
N GLU A 12 0.31 -11.61 -0.92
CA GLU A 12 1.77 -11.73 -0.91
C GLU A 12 2.37 -11.26 0.44
N TRP A 13 1.68 -10.35 1.12
CA TRP A 13 2.17 -9.68 2.32
C TRP A 13 1.52 -10.15 3.62
N ALA A 14 0.31 -10.68 3.55
CA ALA A 14 -0.47 -11.01 4.74
C ALA A 14 -1.37 -12.22 4.52
N VAL A 15 -1.67 -12.93 5.60
CA VAL A 15 -2.59 -14.09 5.56
C VAL A 15 -4.04 -13.66 5.46
N SER A 16 -4.36 -12.45 5.93
CA SER A 16 -5.71 -11.87 5.86
C SER A 16 -5.69 -10.35 5.81
N ASN A 17 -6.83 -9.77 5.47
CA ASN A 17 -7.04 -8.32 5.42
C ASN A 17 -8.11 -7.89 6.41
N ALA A 18 -7.91 -6.74 7.05
CA ALA A 18 -8.88 -6.13 7.95
C ALA A 18 -9.21 -4.71 7.50
N ASN A 19 -10.50 -4.36 7.53
CA ASN A 19 -11.02 -3.05 7.12
C ASN A 19 -12.29 -2.74 7.88
N PHE A 20 -12.54 -1.45 8.16
CA PHE A 20 -13.78 -1.01 8.80
C PHE A 20 -14.42 0.22 8.14
N ILE A 21 -13.85 0.70 7.02
CA ILE A 21 -14.36 1.87 6.29
C ILE A 21 -14.73 1.47 4.86
N ASN A 22 -15.84 1.99 4.37
CA ASN A 22 -16.25 1.99 2.98
C ASN A 22 -16.03 3.38 2.40
N GLY A 23 -15.18 3.50 1.38
CA GLY A 23 -14.70 4.76 0.82
C GLY A 23 -13.28 5.08 1.27
N CYS A 24 -12.66 6.10 0.66
CA CYS A 24 -11.32 6.54 1.00
C CYS A 24 -11.12 8.00 0.56
N PHE A 25 -10.83 8.86 1.51
CA PHE A 25 -10.62 10.30 1.26
C PHE A 25 -9.49 10.58 0.27
N HIS A 26 -8.42 9.77 0.27
CA HIS A 26 -7.27 9.98 -0.65
C HIS A 26 -7.67 9.94 -2.13
N ASN A 27 -8.73 9.26 -2.49
CA ASN A 27 -9.34 9.24 -3.83
C ASN A 27 -8.34 9.01 -4.98
N CYS A 28 -7.39 8.12 -4.77
CA CYS A 28 -6.34 7.81 -5.75
C CYS A 28 -6.94 7.40 -7.09
N LYS A 29 -6.44 7.97 -8.20
CA LYS A 29 -6.99 7.74 -9.55
C LYS A 29 -6.93 6.27 -9.97
N TYR A 30 -5.85 5.58 -9.63
CA TYR A 30 -5.60 4.16 -9.97
C TYR A 30 -6.22 3.15 -8.98
N CYS A 31 -7.05 3.60 -8.02
CA CYS A 31 -7.48 2.81 -6.87
C CYS A 31 -8.27 1.55 -7.28
N TYR A 32 -7.75 0.37 -6.92
CA TYR A 32 -8.42 -0.90 -7.15
C TYR A 32 -9.63 -1.09 -6.22
N SER A 33 -9.55 -0.57 -5.00
CA SER A 33 -10.65 -0.66 -4.03
C SER A 33 -11.85 0.17 -4.47
N LYS A 34 -11.61 1.34 -5.11
CA LYS A 34 -12.65 2.15 -5.76
C LYS A 34 -13.29 1.37 -6.90
N GLU A 35 -12.48 0.78 -7.81
CA GLU A 35 -12.96 -0.08 -8.89
C GLU A 35 -13.87 -1.20 -8.36
N MET A 36 -13.42 -1.92 -7.33
CA MET A 36 -14.17 -3.01 -6.73
C MET A 36 -15.46 -2.53 -6.04
N ALA A 37 -15.43 -1.40 -5.35
CA ALA A 37 -16.61 -0.83 -4.71
C ALA A 37 -17.68 -0.42 -5.73
N ILE A 38 -17.27 0.18 -6.85
CA ILE A 38 -18.16 0.55 -7.95
C ILE A 38 -18.73 -0.70 -8.63
N ARG A 39 -17.86 -1.66 -8.97
CA ARG A 39 -18.26 -2.93 -9.61
C ARG A 39 -19.32 -3.68 -8.80
N PHE A 40 -19.17 -3.72 -7.49
CA PHE A 40 -20.11 -4.37 -6.58
C PHE A 40 -21.22 -3.43 -6.05
N LYS A 41 -21.40 -2.25 -6.64
CA LYS A 41 -22.45 -1.27 -6.31
C LYS A 41 -22.47 -0.83 -4.84
N ARG A 42 -21.31 -0.89 -4.16
CA ARG A 42 -21.18 -0.42 -2.77
C ARG A 42 -20.94 1.09 -2.68
N LYS A 43 -20.34 1.66 -3.72
CA LYS A 43 -20.06 3.09 -3.91
C LYS A 43 -20.18 3.45 -5.38
N THR A 44 -20.23 4.76 -5.66
CA THR A 44 -20.10 5.33 -7.01
C THR A 44 -18.76 6.04 -7.15
N ALA A 45 -18.40 6.42 -8.37
CA ALA A 45 -17.19 7.22 -8.62
C ALA A 45 -17.26 8.59 -7.92
N LEU A 46 -18.47 9.15 -7.73
CA LEU A 46 -18.73 10.49 -7.17
C LEU A 46 -18.72 10.53 -5.64
N ASN A 47 -18.95 9.41 -4.96
CA ASN A 47 -19.02 9.36 -3.49
C ASN A 47 -17.97 8.45 -2.85
N TRP A 48 -16.95 8.06 -3.62
CA TRP A 48 -15.90 7.20 -3.13
C TRP A 48 -15.07 7.84 -2.02
N ASP A 49 -14.82 9.13 -2.11
CA ASP A 49 -14.05 9.92 -1.14
C ASP A 49 -14.81 10.22 0.16
N ILE A 50 -16.09 9.94 0.21
CA ILE A 50 -16.91 10.01 1.42
C ILE A 50 -16.71 8.70 2.20
N GLU A 51 -15.98 8.77 3.31
CA GLU A 51 -15.73 7.62 4.18
C GLU A 51 -16.95 7.30 5.04
N VAL A 52 -17.34 6.02 5.10
CA VAL A 52 -18.44 5.53 5.94
C VAL A 52 -17.92 4.42 6.82
N VAL A 53 -17.93 4.65 8.14
CA VAL A 53 -17.50 3.67 9.13
C VAL A 53 -18.53 2.53 9.22
N ASN A 54 -18.04 1.31 9.09
CA ASN A 54 -18.82 0.10 9.40
C ASN A 54 -18.64 -0.24 10.89
N THR A 55 -19.60 0.13 11.70
CA THR A 55 -19.55 -0.03 13.16
C THR A 55 -19.46 -1.50 13.60
N ILE A 56 -20.06 -2.43 12.82
CA ILE A 56 -19.97 -3.87 13.09
C ILE A 56 -18.52 -4.33 12.92
N GLN A 57 -17.87 -3.92 11.85
CA GLN A 57 -16.46 -4.27 11.63
C GLN A 57 -15.53 -3.56 12.62
N LEU A 58 -15.79 -2.30 12.94
CA LEU A 58 -15.02 -1.52 13.92
C LEU A 58 -14.98 -2.21 15.29
N ASN A 59 -16.11 -2.72 15.73
CA ASN A 59 -16.26 -3.36 17.05
C ASN A 59 -16.02 -4.88 17.03
N LYS A 60 -15.55 -5.42 15.92
CA LYS A 60 -15.29 -6.85 15.77
C LYS A 60 -14.21 -7.31 16.75
N ARG A 61 -14.47 -8.44 17.44
CA ARG A 61 -13.44 -9.17 18.16
C ARG A 61 -12.64 -10.04 17.22
N PHE A 62 -11.33 -9.98 17.31
CA PHE A 62 -10.43 -10.77 16.49
C PHE A 62 -9.95 -12.02 17.26
N LYS A 63 -9.63 -13.06 16.51
CA LYS A 63 -8.81 -14.18 16.97
C LYS A 63 -7.39 -13.97 16.47
N LYS A 64 -6.40 -14.60 17.13
CA LYS A 64 -5.04 -14.62 16.62
C LYS A 64 -5.01 -15.38 15.28
N ALA A 65 -4.36 -14.80 14.27
CA ALA A 65 -4.12 -15.40 12.96
C ALA A 65 -2.73 -16.08 12.93
N ASP A 66 -2.54 -17.00 11.98
CA ASP A 66 -1.28 -17.73 11.78
C ASP A 66 -0.27 -16.94 10.92
N GLY A 67 -0.35 -15.64 10.91
CA GLY A 67 0.53 -14.72 10.20
C GLY A 67 0.02 -13.28 10.25
N PRO A 68 0.70 -12.33 9.58
CA PRO A 68 0.37 -10.93 9.66
C PRO A 68 -1.01 -10.62 9.05
N ILE A 69 -1.73 -9.70 9.69
CA ILE A 69 -2.98 -9.14 9.17
C ILE A 69 -2.68 -7.77 8.56
N MET A 70 -3.00 -7.60 7.28
CA MET A 70 -2.88 -6.28 6.62
C MET A 70 -4.04 -5.37 7.03
N PHE A 71 -3.72 -4.18 7.51
CA PHE A 71 -4.67 -3.15 7.87
C PHE A 71 -4.12 -1.76 7.52
N PRO A 72 -4.90 -0.94 6.83
CA PRO A 72 -6.06 -1.30 5.98
C PRO A 72 -5.63 -1.84 4.62
N SER A 73 -6.56 -2.45 3.87
CA SER A 73 -6.32 -2.87 2.48
C SER A 73 -7.29 -2.24 1.46
N SER A 74 -8.38 -1.62 1.91
CA SER A 74 -9.40 -1.05 1.03
C SER A 74 -9.69 0.43 1.24
N HIS A 75 -9.14 1.04 2.26
CA HIS A 75 -9.18 2.47 2.56
C HIS A 75 -7.79 2.92 3.02
N ASP A 76 -7.64 4.17 3.43
CA ASP A 76 -6.39 4.65 4.02
C ASP A 76 -6.65 5.20 5.43
N ILE A 77 -5.58 5.45 6.18
CA ILE A 77 -5.66 6.05 7.52
C ILE A 77 -5.47 7.55 7.38
N THR A 78 -6.47 8.30 7.79
CA THR A 78 -6.50 9.76 7.70
C THR A 78 -6.69 10.38 9.07
N PRO A 79 -6.38 11.66 9.26
CA PRO A 79 -6.67 12.36 10.52
C PRO A 79 -8.13 12.23 10.97
N VAL A 80 -9.07 12.25 10.02
CA VAL A 80 -10.51 12.16 10.32
C VAL A 80 -10.91 10.81 10.88
N ASN A 81 -10.35 9.72 10.36
CA ASN A 81 -10.71 8.36 10.82
C ASN A 81 -9.77 7.82 11.91
N LEU A 82 -8.77 8.60 12.32
CA LEU A 82 -7.76 8.21 13.31
C LEU A 82 -8.36 7.72 14.65
N PRO A 83 -9.38 8.36 15.26
CA PRO A 83 -9.96 7.84 16.51
C PRO A 83 -10.50 6.41 16.36
N SER A 84 -11.21 6.14 15.28
CA SER A 84 -11.73 4.79 14.97
C SER A 84 -10.61 3.81 14.62
N THR A 85 -9.55 4.28 13.96
CA THR A 85 -8.35 3.49 13.65
C THR A 85 -7.65 3.02 14.91
N ILE A 86 -7.51 3.86 15.93
CA ILE A 86 -6.91 3.48 17.23
C ILE A 86 -7.70 2.36 17.89
N ILE A 87 -9.03 2.47 17.91
CA ILE A 87 -9.90 1.41 18.46
C ILE A 87 -9.71 0.10 17.71
N PHE A 88 -9.73 0.15 16.38
CA PHE A 88 -9.65 -1.03 15.52
C PHE A 88 -8.29 -1.71 15.61
N LEU A 89 -7.21 -0.93 15.58
CA LEU A 89 -5.85 -1.44 15.72
C LEU A 89 -5.62 -2.06 17.10
N ASN A 90 -6.14 -1.43 18.16
CA ASN A 90 -6.11 -2.00 19.50
C ASN A 90 -6.79 -3.38 19.55
N ASN A 91 -7.98 -3.53 18.92
CA ASN A 91 -8.69 -4.82 18.89
C ASN A 91 -7.89 -5.92 18.17
N LEU A 92 -7.10 -5.57 17.14
CA LEU A 92 -6.18 -6.52 16.48
C LEU A 92 -5.02 -6.91 17.40
N LEU A 93 -4.39 -5.93 18.05
CA LEU A 93 -3.19 -6.11 18.86
C LEU A 93 -3.46 -6.86 20.17
N ILE A 94 -4.54 -6.55 20.88
CA ILE A 94 -4.91 -7.28 22.12
C ILE A 94 -5.26 -8.75 21.87
N ALA A 95 -5.69 -9.08 20.63
CA ALA A 95 -5.90 -10.46 20.21
C ALA A 95 -4.57 -11.19 19.86
N GLY A 96 -3.43 -10.52 20.03
CA GLY A 96 -2.08 -11.09 19.83
C GLY A 96 -1.62 -11.12 18.38
N ASN A 97 -2.30 -10.43 17.45
CA ASN A 97 -1.95 -10.42 16.04
C ASN A 97 -0.71 -9.56 15.75
N ASP A 98 0.05 -9.97 14.75
CA ASP A 98 1.02 -9.14 14.06
C ASP A 98 0.28 -8.35 12.98
N VAL A 99 0.47 -7.03 12.94
CA VAL A 99 -0.28 -6.14 12.05
C VAL A 99 0.65 -5.45 11.08
N LEU A 100 0.38 -5.65 9.79
CA LEU A 100 1.00 -4.92 8.69
C LEU A 100 0.15 -3.67 8.40
N VAL A 101 0.61 -2.51 8.88
CA VAL A 101 -0.08 -1.22 8.65
C VAL A 101 0.38 -0.63 7.33
N VAL A 102 -0.53 -0.62 6.32
CA VAL A 102 -0.23 -0.11 4.97
C VAL A 102 -0.99 1.18 4.73
N THR A 103 -0.27 2.28 4.52
CA THR A 103 -0.87 3.62 4.38
C THR A 103 -0.03 4.55 3.52
N LYS A 104 -0.65 5.58 2.96
CA LYS A 104 -0.01 6.82 2.50
C LYS A 104 -0.04 7.77 3.69
N PRO A 105 1.05 7.85 4.46
CA PRO A 105 0.99 8.28 5.84
C PRO A 105 0.84 9.79 6.00
N HIS A 106 -0.08 10.21 6.87
CA HIS A 106 -0.12 11.54 7.47
C HIS A 106 0.73 11.55 8.74
N PHE A 107 1.49 12.61 8.97
CA PHE A 107 2.44 12.65 10.09
C PHE A 107 1.75 12.54 11.45
N GLU A 108 0.70 13.30 11.69
CA GLU A 108 -0.07 13.24 12.94
C GLU A 108 -0.68 11.85 13.21
N VAL A 109 -1.02 11.11 12.14
CA VAL A 109 -1.53 9.74 12.24
C VAL A 109 -0.44 8.79 12.73
N VAL A 110 0.73 8.85 12.10
CA VAL A 110 1.86 7.98 12.45
C VAL A 110 2.37 8.30 13.85
N GLU A 111 2.51 9.57 14.19
CA GLU A 111 2.89 10.02 15.54
C GLU A 111 1.93 9.47 16.59
N LYS A 112 0.61 9.59 16.37
CA LYS A 112 -0.41 9.10 17.31
C LYS A 112 -0.39 7.57 17.45
N ILE A 113 -0.22 6.83 16.34
CA ILE A 113 -0.12 5.37 16.39
C ILE A 113 1.14 4.95 17.15
N CYS A 114 2.30 5.54 16.86
CA CYS A 114 3.57 5.23 17.53
C CYS A 114 3.50 5.50 19.04
N THR A 115 2.94 6.63 19.45
CA THR A 115 2.82 6.99 20.86
C THR A 115 1.81 6.08 21.59
N THR A 116 0.66 5.79 20.96
CA THR A 116 -0.39 4.97 21.57
C THR A 116 0.04 3.50 21.72
N PHE A 117 0.76 2.96 20.75
CA PHE A 117 1.10 1.54 20.66
C PHE A 117 2.60 1.26 20.88
N SER A 118 3.29 2.11 21.64
CA SER A 118 4.73 1.95 21.95
C SER A 118 5.05 0.59 22.56
N ASN A 119 4.15 0.01 23.36
CA ASN A 119 4.29 -1.33 23.93
C ASN A 119 4.04 -2.47 22.92
N TYR A 120 3.52 -2.17 21.73
CA TYR A 120 3.23 -3.12 20.66
C TYR A 120 4.14 -2.92 19.43
N LYS A 121 5.23 -2.16 19.54
CA LYS A 121 6.10 -1.86 18.40
C LYS A 121 6.62 -3.11 17.67
N ASN A 122 6.84 -4.21 18.39
CA ASN A 122 7.27 -5.49 17.81
C ASN A 122 6.11 -6.27 17.12
N LYS A 123 4.87 -5.77 17.20
CA LYS A 123 3.67 -6.34 16.59
C LYS A 123 3.16 -5.50 15.41
N ILE A 124 3.76 -4.35 15.16
CA ILE A 124 3.39 -3.44 14.09
C ILE A 124 4.55 -3.31 13.11
N LEU A 125 4.31 -3.66 11.85
CA LEU A 125 5.16 -3.32 10.72
C LEU A 125 4.45 -2.22 9.92
N PHE A 126 5.02 -1.03 9.87
CA PHE A 126 4.57 0.01 8.95
C PHE A 126 5.10 -0.25 7.54
N ARG A 127 4.20 -0.26 6.56
CA ARG A 127 4.55 -0.27 5.14
C ARG A 127 3.97 0.97 4.47
N PHE A 128 4.80 2.00 4.34
CA PHE A 128 4.37 3.26 3.76
C PHE A 128 4.37 3.20 2.23
N THR A 129 3.24 3.58 1.63
CA THR A 129 3.12 3.64 0.17
C THR A 129 3.78 4.91 -0.34
N ILE A 130 4.85 4.77 -1.12
CA ILE A 130 5.62 5.87 -1.72
C ILE A 130 5.91 5.48 -3.18
N GLY A 131 5.08 5.94 -4.11
CA GLY A 131 5.17 5.55 -5.53
C GLY A 131 6.06 6.47 -6.38
N SER A 132 6.49 7.62 -5.86
CA SER A 132 7.38 8.59 -6.51
C SER A 132 8.04 9.48 -5.48
N ILE A 133 9.22 10.03 -5.79
CA ILE A 133 9.84 11.14 -5.04
C ILE A 133 9.33 12.51 -5.49
N ASP A 134 8.62 12.59 -6.61
CA ASP A 134 8.08 13.84 -7.17
C ASP A 134 6.68 14.10 -6.61
N SER A 135 6.56 15.09 -5.74
CA SER A 135 5.29 15.49 -5.14
C SER A 135 4.23 15.94 -6.17
N LYS A 136 4.63 16.41 -7.35
CA LYS A 136 3.68 16.73 -8.44
C LYS A 136 3.10 15.47 -9.06
N VAL A 137 3.91 14.43 -9.21
CA VAL A 137 3.46 13.09 -9.67
C VAL A 137 2.51 12.50 -8.64
N LEU A 138 2.89 12.52 -7.34
CA LEU A 138 2.03 12.05 -6.25
C LEU A 138 0.70 12.80 -6.25
N LYS A 139 0.71 14.13 -6.25
CA LYS A 139 -0.49 14.96 -6.25
C LYS A 139 -1.42 14.70 -7.43
N PHE A 140 -0.86 14.39 -8.60
CA PHE A 140 -1.66 14.04 -9.76
C PHE A 140 -2.39 12.70 -9.58
N TRP A 141 -1.67 11.66 -9.13
CA TRP A 141 -2.24 10.31 -9.01
C TRP A 141 -3.02 10.10 -7.71
N GLU A 142 -2.68 10.81 -6.65
CA GLU A 142 -3.16 10.65 -5.28
C GLU A 142 -3.56 12.01 -4.69
N PRO A 143 -4.64 12.64 -5.21
CA PRO A 143 -4.90 14.08 -5.04
C PRO A 143 -5.05 14.56 -3.59
N ASN A 144 -5.51 13.70 -2.68
CA ASN A 144 -5.75 14.05 -1.29
C ASN A 144 -4.80 13.33 -0.31
N ALA A 145 -3.79 12.61 -0.82
CA ALA A 145 -2.78 11.98 0.02
C ALA A 145 -1.60 12.94 0.27
N PRO A 146 -0.83 12.71 1.34
CA PRO A 146 0.38 13.48 1.65
C PRO A 146 1.41 13.48 0.52
N ASP A 147 2.24 14.49 0.48
CA ASP A 147 3.36 14.60 -0.44
C ASP A 147 4.54 13.68 -0.05
N TYR A 148 5.62 13.75 -0.81
CA TYR A 148 6.79 12.92 -0.57
C TYR A 148 7.47 13.23 0.76
N GLU A 149 7.66 14.50 1.08
CA GLU A 149 8.39 14.92 2.29
C GLU A 149 7.65 14.51 3.57
N GLU A 150 6.33 14.61 3.59
CA GLU A 150 5.53 14.16 4.72
C GLU A 150 5.63 12.63 4.89
N ARG A 151 5.57 11.86 3.78
CA ARG A 151 5.72 10.39 3.85
C ARG A 151 7.12 9.98 4.31
N LYS A 152 8.17 10.65 3.85
CA LYS A 152 9.55 10.45 4.31
C LYS A 152 9.68 10.77 5.80
N LYS A 153 9.14 11.90 6.24
CA LYS A 153 9.11 12.29 7.66
C LYS A 153 8.44 11.21 8.52
N CYS A 154 7.33 10.63 8.05
CA CYS A 154 6.63 9.53 8.73
C CYS A 154 7.51 8.29 8.86
N LEU A 155 8.20 7.90 7.79
CA LEU A 155 9.11 6.75 7.78
C LEU A 155 10.24 6.94 8.80
N VAL A 156 10.92 8.09 8.75
CA VAL A 156 12.00 8.43 9.67
C VAL A 156 11.51 8.44 11.11
N TYR A 157 10.31 9.01 11.37
CA TYR A 157 9.73 9.05 12.70
C TYR A 157 9.43 7.65 13.25
N ALA A 158 8.77 6.80 12.47
CA ALA A 158 8.47 5.43 12.88
C ALA A 158 9.75 4.62 13.15
N PHE A 159 10.76 4.74 12.27
CA PHE A 159 12.07 4.11 12.43
C PHE A 159 12.75 4.55 13.73
N ASN A 160 12.84 5.86 13.99
CA ASN A 160 13.48 6.42 15.19
C ASN A 160 12.77 6.04 16.48
N ASN A 161 11.45 5.72 16.42
CA ASN A 161 10.69 5.22 17.56
C ASN A 161 10.78 3.69 17.73
N GLY A 162 11.60 3.01 16.92
CA GLY A 162 11.90 1.58 17.02
C GLY A 162 10.78 0.66 16.51
N PHE A 163 9.90 1.16 15.64
CA PHE A 163 8.95 0.34 14.91
C PHE A 163 9.61 -0.31 13.70
N SER A 164 9.12 -1.49 13.31
CA SER A 164 9.49 -2.08 12.03
C SER A 164 8.91 -1.26 10.88
N THR A 165 9.75 -1.00 9.87
CA THR A 165 9.45 -0.12 8.74
C THR A 165 9.70 -0.79 7.40
N SER A 166 8.85 -0.50 6.44
CA SER A 166 8.88 -1.00 5.07
C SER A 166 8.30 0.04 4.12
N ILE A 167 8.60 -0.08 2.84
CA ILE A 167 8.05 0.77 1.78
C ILE A 167 7.31 -0.08 0.77
N SER A 168 6.18 0.43 0.29
CA SER A 168 5.51 -0.05 -0.90
C SER A 168 5.60 0.99 -2.01
N CYS A 169 6.50 0.78 -2.96
CA CYS A 169 6.50 1.45 -4.26
C CYS A 169 5.60 0.67 -5.22
N GLU A 170 4.34 0.47 -4.83
CA GLU A 170 3.30 -0.21 -5.61
C GLU A 170 1.96 0.57 -5.53
N PRO A 171 1.55 1.13 -6.66
CA PRO A 171 2.29 1.14 -7.92
C PRO A 171 3.44 2.14 -7.92
N MET A 172 4.50 1.84 -8.69
CA MET A 172 5.41 2.88 -9.18
C MET A 172 4.58 3.90 -9.97
N LEU A 173 4.81 5.20 -9.75
CA LEU A 173 4.07 6.29 -10.41
C LEU A 173 4.93 7.07 -11.41
N ASP A 174 6.20 6.72 -11.51
CA ASP A 174 7.17 7.16 -12.51
C ASP A 174 8.24 6.07 -12.75
N ASP A 175 9.36 6.42 -13.36
CA ASP A 175 10.51 5.54 -13.63
C ASP A 175 11.68 5.70 -12.65
N LYS A 176 11.42 6.32 -11.46
CA LYS A 176 12.46 6.69 -10.48
C LYS A 176 12.43 5.85 -9.20
N ALA A 177 12.01 4.59 -9.27
CA ALA A 177 11.96 3.71 -8.09
C ALA A 177 13.35 3.49 -7.46
N ASP A 178 14.42 3.54 -8.26
CA ASP A 178 15.81 3.52 -7.79
C ASP A 178 16.13 4.71 -6.86
N LYS A 179 15.58 5.88 -7.15
CA LYS A 179 15.74 7.07 -6.30
C LYS A 179 15.03 6.92 -4.94
N ILE A 180 13.86 6.27 -4.92
CA ILE A 180 13.15 5.94 -3.68
C ILE A 180 14.01 5.01 -2.83
N VAL A 181 14.59 3.96 -3.44
CA VAL A 181 15.47 3.02 -2.73
C VAL A 181 16.68 3.74 -2.17
N LEU A 182 17.37 4.54 -2.97
CA LEU A 182 18.57 5.26 -2.57
C LEU A 182 18.33 6.22 -1.40
N ASP A 183 17.20 6.97 -1.44
CA ASP A 183 16.91 8.01 -0.44
C ASP A 183 16.34 7.44 0.87
N LEU A 184 15.71 6.26 0.85
CA LEU A 184 14.92 5.79 1.99
C LEU A 184 15.39 4.47 2.61
N GLN A 185 16.29 3.73 1.97
CA GLN A 185 16.69 2.38 2.44
C GLN A 185 17.26 2.35 3.86
N ASP A 186 17.91 3.42 4.32
CA ASP A 186 18.54 3.49 5.64
C ASP A 186 17.48 3.54 6.78
N TYR A 187 16.24 3.94 6.45
CA TYR A 187 15.13 3.99 7.38
C TYR A 187 14.17 2.78 7.24
N VAL A 188 14.55 1.76 6.47
CA VAL A 188 13.77 0.54 6.26
C VAL A 188 14.41 -0.62 7.02
N THR A 189 13.65 -1.26 7.91
CA THR A 189 14.09 -2.43 8.68
C THR A 189 13.65 -3.75 8.07
N ASP A 190 12.58 -3.75 7.26
CA ASP A 190 12.03 -4.94 6.60
C ASP A 190 12.34 -4.93 5.10
N SER A 191 11.53 -4.30 4.28
CA SER A 191 11.68 -4.40 2.82
C SER A 191 11.13 -3.18 2.08
N ILE A 192 11.61 -3.01 0.83
CA ILE A 192 11.12 -2.04 -0.15
C ILE A 192 10.52 -2.83 -1.31
N TRP A 193 9.19 -2.84 -1.37
CA TRP A 193 8.44 -3.54 -2.41
C TRP A 193 8.25 -2.69 -3.64
N ILE A 194 8.58 -3.24 -4.81
CA ILE A 194 8.46 -2.56 -6.10
C ILE A 194 7.46 -3.31 -6.99
N GLY A 195 6.47 -2.58 -7.51
CA GLY A 195 5.43 -3.14 -8.37
C GLY A 195 4.92 -2.18 -9.43
N LYS A 196 4.46 -2.73 -10.57
CA LYS A 196 3.91 -1.98 -11.71
C LYS A 196 2.51 -1.45 -11.41
N ALA A 197 2.10 -0.42 -12.13
CA ALA A 197 0.72 0.07 -12.18
C ALA A 197 -0.16 -0.89 -13.01
N ASN A 198 -0.65 -1.94 -12.37
CA ASN A 198 -1.44 -2.99 -13.03
C ASN A 198 -2.85 -2.51 -13.43
N PHE A 199 -3.30 -2.89 -14.63
CA PHE A 199 -4.65 -2.62 -15.14
C PHE A 199 -5.03 -1.14 -15.13
N LEU A 200 -4.05 -0.22 -15.26
CA LEU A 200 -4.23 1.21 -15.02
C LEU A 200 -5.37 1.81 -15.84
N ILE A 201 -5.40 1.62 -17.17
CA ILE A 201 -6.45 2.16 -18.05
C ILE A 201 -7.85 1.64 -17.65
N ARG A 202 -7.97 0.34 -17.36
CA ARG A 202 -9.24 -0.25 -16.93
C ARG A 202 -9.72 0.37 -15.61
N ARG A 203 -8.82 0.51 -14.63
CA ARG A 203 -9.14 1.12 -13.33
C ARG A 203 -9.55 2.57 -13.47
N LEU A 204 -8.85 3.36 -14.29
CA LEU A 204 -9.21 4.75 -14.54
C LEU A 204 -10.63 4.86 -15.12
N LYS A 205 -10.95 4.07 -16.16
CA LYS A 205 -12.29 4.07 -16.75
C LYS A 205 -13.39 3.70 -15.75
N MET A 206 -13.17 2.64 -14.97
CA MET A 206 -14.11 2.21 -13.92
C MET A 206 -14.26 3.25 -12.81
N ASN A 207 -13.18 3.97 -12.49
CA ASN A 207 -13.18 5.05 -11.49
C ASN A 207 -13.76 6.37 -12.03
N GLY A 208 -14.26 6.40 -13.27
CA GLY A 208 -14.88 7.58 -13.88
C GLY A 208 -13.90 8.59 -14.46
N LEU A 209 -12.66 8.18 -14.75
CA LEU A 209 -11.58 9.04 -15.24
C LEU A 209 -11.24 8.69 -16.69
N THR A 210 -11.87 9.42 -17.62
CA THR A 210 -11.73 9.19 -19.07
C THR A 210 -11.21 10.39 -19.84
N ASP A 211 -10.85 11.46 -19.16
CA ASP A 211 -10.32 12.68 -19.77
C ASP A 211 -8.98 12.41 -20.47
N THR A 212 -8.75 13.14 -21.57
CA THR A 212 -7.59 12.95 -22.45
C THR A 212 -6.26 13.10 -21.71
N THR A 213 -6.17 14.04 -20.77
CA THR A 213 -4.93 14.31 -20.01
C THR A 213 -4.60 13.13 -19.09
N THR A 214 -5.58 12.61 -18.36
CA THR A 214 -5.38 11.47 -17.46
C THR A 214 -5.03 10.20 -18.25
N ILE A 215 -5.70 9.95 -19.37
CA ILE A 215 -5.41 8.79 -20.22
C ILE A 215 -4.02 8.88 -20.86
N LYS A 216 -3.62 10.08 -21.33
CA LYS A 216 -2.26 10.30 -21.85
C LYS A 216 -1.21 9.99 -20.79
N LYS A 217 -1.32 10.56 -19.59
CA LYS A 217 -0.38 10.30 -18.47
C LYS A 217 -0.35 8.82 -18.07
N ALA A 218 -1.47 8.12 -18.18
CA ALA A 218 -1.51 6.69 -17.92
C ALA A 218 -0.75 5.87 -18.98
N ASN A 219 -0.90 6.23 -20.25
CA ASN A 219 -0.13 5.60 -21.33
C ASN A 219 1.37 5.88 -21.19
N ASP A 220 1.74 7.11 -20.84
CA ASP A 220 3.14 7.48 -20.58
C ASP A 220 3.71 6.64 -19.42
N LEU A 221 2.96 6.49 -18.32
CA LEU A 221 3.36 5.66 -17.18
C LEU A 221 3.49 4.17 -17.56
N ILE A 222 2.58 3.63 -18.37
CA ILE A 222 2.68 2.25 -18.88
C ILE A 222 3.93 2.08 -19.71
N ALA A 223 4.25 3.04 -20.58
CA ALA A 223 5.46 3.03 -21.40
C ALA A 223 6.75 3.09 -20.55
N MET A 224 6.74 3.87 -19.45
CA MET A 224 7.82 3.91 -18.46
C MET A 224 8.00 2.57 -17.72
N GLN A 225 6.99 1.70 -17.71
CA GLN A 225 7.00 0.39 -17.07
C GLN A 225 6.96 -0.76 -18.07
N SER A 226 7.48 -0.53 -19.29
CA SER A 226 7.64 -1.58 -20.30
C SER A 226 8.59 -2.69 -19.79
N ASP A 227 8.45 -3.89 -20.32
CA ASP A 227 9.23 -5.04 -19.87
C ASP A 227 10.75 -4.80 -19.96
N ALA A 228 11.21 -4.08 -21.01
CA ALA A 228 12.62 -3.71 -21.13
C ALA A 228 13.09 -2.81 -19.98
N LYS A 229 12.30 -1.78 -19.63
CA LYS A 229 12.62 -0.87 -18.51
C LYS A 229 12.54 -1.57 -17.14
N ILE A 230 11.57 -2.48 -16.95
CA ILE A 230 11.49 -3.29 -15.74
C ILE A 230 12.68 -4.22 -15.59
N LYS A 231 13.15 -4.86 -16.67
CA LYS A 231 14.37 -5.69 -16.63
C LYS A 231 15.61 -4.87 -16.27
N LEU A 232 15.74 -3.65 -16.81
CA LEU A 232 16.83 -2.75 -16.44
C LEU A 232 16.76 -2.32 -14.97
N LEU A 233 15.59 -1.94 -14.49
CA LEU A 233 15.38 -1.60 -13.07
C LEU A 233 15.73 -2.78 -12.16
N PHE A 234 15.33 -3.99 -12.54
CA PHE A 234 15.67 -5.22 -11.81
C PHE A 234 17.18 -5.44 -11.77
N GLN A 235 17.90 -5.32 -12.89
CA GLN A 235 19.36 -5.44 -12.94
C GLN A 235 20.04 -4.44 -12.00
N ASN A 236 19.56 -3.21 -11.95
CA ASN A 236 20.14 -2.16 -11.12
C ASN A 236 19.92 -2.37 -9.60
N LEU A 237 18.83 -3.03 -9.22
CA LEU A 237 18.42 -3.13 -7.81
C LEU A 237 18.45 -4.55 -7.24
N SER A 238 18.66 -5.59 -8.05
CA SER A 238 18.61 -7.00 -7.61
C SER A 238 19.67 -7.37 -6.58
N SER A 239 20.80 -6.64 -6.50
CA SER A 239 21.81 -6.84 -5.46
C SER A 239 21.44 -6.22 -4.11
N ASN A 240 20.42 -5.38 -4.04
CA ASN A 240 19.97 -4.77 -2.78
C ASN A 240 19.04 -5.73 -2.04
N SER A 241 19.50 -6.28 -0.90
CA SER A 241 18.79 -7.27 -0.11
C SER A 241 17.47 -6.78 0.49
N LYS A 242 17.27 -5.46 0.59
CA LYS A 242 16.00 -4.87 1.08
C LYS A 242 14.93 -4.78 -0.01
N VAL A 243 15.32 -4.86 -1.30
CA VAL A 243 14.37 -4.73 -2.41
C VAL A 243 13.66 -6.06 -2.66
N LYS A 244 12.35 -5.99 -2.71
CA LYS A 244 11.44 -7.09 -3.00
C LYS A 244 10.54 -6.75 -4.19
N TRP A 245 10.15 -7.75 -4.93
CA TRP A 245 9.44 -7.58 -6.19
C TRP A 245 8.02 -8.12 -6.12
N LYS A 246 7.05 -7.30 -6.50
CA LYS A 246 5.66 -7.74 -6.64
C LYS A 246 5.49 -8.66 -7.85
N GLU A 247 4.43 -9.47 -7.84
CA GLU A 247 4.14 -10.42 -8.91
C GLU A 247 4.15 -9.78 -10.31
N SER A 248 3.83 -8.50 -10.40
CA SER A 248 3.82 -7.75 -11.66
C SER A 248 5.23 -7.52 -12.24
N VAL A 249 6.25 -7.46 -11.40
CA VAL A 249 7.67 -7.42 -11.81
C VAL A 249 8.20 -8.84 -11.95
N LYS A 250 7.94 -9.73 -10.98
CA LYS A 250 8.38 -11.14 -11.00
C LYS A 250 8.02 -11.83 -12.32
N LYS A 251 6.81 -11.59 -12.85
CA LYS A 251 6.38 -12.13 -14.16
C LYS A 251 7.26 -11.68 -15.32
N VAL A 252 7.76 -10.43 -15.29
CA VAL A 252 8.61 -9.87 -16.37
C VAL A 252 10.03 -10.43 -16.30
N VAL A 253 10.55 -10.62 -15.09
CA VAL A 253 11.94 -11.07 -14.86
C VAL A 253 12.02 -12.56 -14.53
N GLN A 254 10.91 -13.28 -14.61
CA GLN A 254 10.80 -14.75 -14.44
C GLN A 254 11.24 -15.24 -13.05
N LEU A 255 10.92 -14.48 -12.00
CA LEU A 255 11.09 -14.93 -10.63
C LEU A 255 9.90 -15.76 -10.16
N GLU A 256 10.15 -16.60 -9.15
CA GLU A 256 9.13 -17.40 -8.51
C GLU A 256 8.05 -16.54 -7.85
N ILE A 257 6.79 -17.00 -7.92
CA ILE A 257 5.64 -16.40 -7.26
C ILE A 257 5.18 -17.37 -6.18
N SER A 258 5.08 -16.86 -4.94
CA SER A 258 4.65 -17.68 -3.79
C SER A 258 3.28 -18.33 -4.00
N THR A 259 3.13 -19.53 -3.46
CA THR A 259 1.84 -20.24 -3.30
C THR A 259 1.29 -20.10 -1.88
N VAL A 260 2.09 -19.58 -0.94
CA VAL A 260 1.75 -19.43 0.47
C VAL A 260 1.45 -17.96 0.78
N LYS A 261 0.33 -17.69 1.46
CA LYS A 261 -0.05 -16.33 1.85
C LYS A 261 0.88 -15.76 2.92
N GLY A 262 1.23 -14.50 2.78
CA GLY A 262 2.10 -13.79 3.71
C GLY A 262 3.56 -14.27 3.70
N LEU A 263 3.89 -15.15 2.77
CA LEU A 263 5.26 -15.62 2.57
C LEU A 263 5.89 -14.81 1.43
N ASP A 264 6.90 -14.06 1.78
CA ASP A 264 7.72 -13.28 0.87
C ASP A 264 8.82 -14.19 0.27
N VAL A 265 8.75 -14.46 -1.03
CA VAL A 265 9.76 -15.21 -1.81
C VAL A 265 10.43 -14.34 -2.84
#